data_f6f943df552d26a5be58f76e379c85eb
#
_entry.id   f6f943df552d26a5be58f76e379c85eb
#
_cell.length_a   1.000
_cell.length_b   1.000
_cell.length_c   1.000
_cell.angle_alpha   90.00
_cell.angle_beta   90.00
_cell.angle_gamma   90.00
#
_symmetry.space_group_name_H-M   'P 1'
#
loop_
_entity.id
_entity.type
_entity.pdbx_description
1 polymer ?
#
loop_
_entity_poly.entity_id
_entity_poly.type
_entity_poly.pdbx_seq_one_letter_code
_entity_poly.pdbx_strand_id
1 'polypeptide(L)'
;YKNTINSTLRNLTLFHTMGNHDNEMEVGEDWAKSLKYTQNLAPDYYSFNIGKCHYIVLDNMDYEGIAAGHDNRSKYARNYTASQLAWLKKDLEHVDKSTPVFVTSHEPLSSPDGTGWDGELNGKDADLNEFISIFEGYDVRFLSGHTHNIYHRTYNQNFKEHNSGAVCASWWWSGYMTPGVHIAQDG
;
A
#
# COMPACT_ATOMS: atom_id res chain seq x y z
N TYR A 1 -14.39 0.97 13.33
CA TYR A 1 -13.18 0.23 12.98
C TYR A 1 -12.49 -0.33 14.22
N LYS A 2 -11.91 0.51 15.12
CA LYS A 2 -11.18 0.08 16.32
C LYS A 2 -11.99 -0.87 17.22
N ASN A 3 -13.26 -0.57 17.46
CA ASN A 3 -14.13 -1.42 18.28
C ASN A 3 -14.41 -2.78 17.62
N THR A 4 -14.58 -2.82 16.31
CA THR A 4 -14.82 -4.07 15.58
C THR A 4 -13.57 -4.94 15.59
N ILE A 5 -12.40 -4.36 15.31
CA ILE A 5 -11.12 -5.07 15.37
C ILE A 5 -10.86 -5.60 16.78
N ASN A 6 -10.99 -4.77 17.81
CA ASN A 6 -10.75 -5.17 19.18
C ASN A 6 -11.71 -6.26 19.68
N SER A 7 -12.94 -6.29 19.19
CA SER A 7 -13.90 -7.32 19.58
C SER A 7 -13.71 -8.64 18.83
N THR A 8 -13.31 -8.58 17.56
CA THR A 8 -13.28 -9.74 16.68
C THR A 8 -11.87 -10.32 16.53
N LEU A 9 -10.85 -9.47 16.45
CA LEU A 9 -9.47 -9.84 16.15
C LEU A 9 -8.50 -9.59 17.33
N ARG A 10 -9.01 -9.38 18.53
CA ARG A 10 -8.24 -8.99 19.72
C ARG A 10 -7.05 -9.91 20.07
N ASN A 11 -7.06 -11.12 19.58
CA ASN A 11 -5.99 -12.10 19.81
C ASN A 11 -4.99 -12.18 18.65
N LEU A 12 -5.13 -11.33 17.63
CA LEU A 12 -4.23 -11.27 16.48
C LEU A 12 -3.44 -9.97 16.53
N THR A 13 -2.16 -10.05 16.23
CA THR A 13 -1.35 -8.87 15.95
C THR A 13 -1.67 -8.40 14.55
N LEU A 14 -2.05 -7.13 14.42
CA LEU A 14 -2.39 -6.51 13.15
C LEU A 14 -1.34 -5.48 12.78
N PHE A 15 -0.90 -5.53 11.54
CA PHE A 15 0.00 -4.57 10.92
C PHE A 15 -0.79 -3.80 9.87
N HIS A 16 -0.89 -2.50 10.02
CA HIS A 16 -1.76 -1.65 9.20
C HIS A 16 -0.96 -0.94 8.13
N THR A 17 -1.50 -0.91 6.92
CA THR A 17 -1.04 -0.06 5.82
C THR A 17 -2.05 1.07 5.63
N MET A 18 -1.58 2.30 5.62
CA MET A 18 -2.43 3.47 5.39
C MET A 18 -2.88 3.55 3.94
N GLY A 19 -4.13 3.91 3.72
CA GLY A 19 -4.70 4.12 2.40
C GLY A 19 -5.27 5.52 2.20
N ASN A 20 -5.74 5.81 1.00
CA ASN A 20 -6.26 7.14 0.66
C ASN A 20 -7.45 7.60 1.52
N HIS A 21 -8.26 6.67 2.03
CA HIS A 21 -9.39 6.99 2.91
C HIS A 21 -9.02 7.18 4.38
N ASP A 22 -7.77 6.93 4.76
CA ASP A 22 -7.29 7.13 6.13
C ASP A 22 -6.75 8.55 6.37
N ASN A 23 -6.70 9.37 5.33
CA ASN A 23 -6.18 10.72 5.36
C ASN A 23 -7.24 11.75 5.74
N GLU A 24 -6.84 12.79 6.49
CA GLU A 24 -7.69 13.94 6.82
C GLU A 24 -7.68 14.98 5.71
N MET A 25 -8.83 15.17 5.09
CA MET A 25 -8.93 16.01 3.89
C MET A 25 -9.02 17.52 4.19
N GLU A 26 -9.27 17.90 5.43
CA GLU A 26 -9.49 19.29 5.85
C GLU A 26 -8.20 20.05 6.17
N VAL A 27 -7.06 19.36 6.18
CA VAL A 27 -5.74 19.95 6.46
C VAL A 27 -4.91 20.04 5.17
N GLY A 28 -3.99 21.02 5.12
CA GLY A 28 -3.26 21.34 3.89
C GLY A 28 -1.98 20.57 3.65
N GLU A 29 -1.37 20.12 4.73
CA GLU A 29 -0.04 19.49 4.71
C GLU A 29 -0.17 17.97 4.70
N ASP A 30 0.51 17.28 3.81
CA ASP A 30 0.46 15.82 3.67
C ASP A 30 0.71 15.10 5.01
N TRP A 31 1.78 15.44 5.72
CA TRP A 31 2.09 14.88 7.04
C TRP A 31 0.97 15.09 8.09
N ALA A 32 0.23 16.21 7.97
CA ALA A 32 -0.88 16.49 8.89
C ALA A 32 -2.12 15.64 8.58
N LYS A 33 -2.28 15.22 7.33
CA LYS A 33 -3.38 14.35 6.92
C LYS A 33 -3.28 12.95 7.53
N SER A 34 -2.08 12.46 7.76
CA SER A 34 -1.82 11.15 8.38
C SER A 34 -1.93 11.15 9.91
N LEU A 35 -2.05 12.31 10.57
CA LEU A 35 -1.98 12.41 12.04
C LEU A 35 -3.02 11.55 12.78
N LYS A 36 -4.27 11.52 12.33
CA LYS A 36 -5.28 10.69 13.01
C LYS A 36 -4.97 9.21 12.88
N TYR A 37 -4.49 8.80 11.71
CA TYR A 37 -4.05 7.44 11.50
C TYR A 37 -2.87 7.10 12.41
N THR A 38 -1.81 7.90 12.40
CA THR A 38 -0.59 7.64 13.16
C THR A 38 -0.80 7.69 14.67
N GLN A 39 -1.70 8.53 15.16
CA GLN A 39 -2.07 8.60 16.58
C GLN A 39 -2.93 7.43 17.05
N ASN A 40 -3.61 6.73 16.17
CA ASN A 40 -4.62 5.75 16.55
C ASN A 40 -4.35 4.31 16.10
N LEU A 41 -3.59 4.10 15.04
CA LEU A 41 -3.40 2.79 14.43
C LEU A 41 -1.94 2.37 14.37
N ALA A 42 -1.13 3.01 13.53
CA ALA A 42 0.27 2.65 13.29
C ALA A 42 1.05 3.85 12.74
N PRO A 43 2.37 3.84 12.73
CA PRO A 43 3.15 4.77 11.91
C PRO A 43 2.72 4.69 10.44
N ASP A 44 2.91 5.75 9.69
CA ASP A 44 2.64 5.82 8.25
C ASP A 44 3.56 4.86 7.46
N TYR A 45 4.83 4.78 7.85
CA TYR A 45 5.74 3.75 7.35
C TYR A 45 6.61 3.16 8.48
N TYR A 46 6.91 1.87 8.39
CA TYR A 46 7.68 1.14 9.39
C TYR A 46 8.13 -0.24 8.85
N SER A 47 9.01 -0.91 9.57
CA SER A 47 9.40 -2.28 9.29
C SER A 47 9.41 -3.16 10.55
N PHE A 48 9.38 -4.47 10.34
CA PHE A 48 9.46 -5.46 11.42
C PHE A 48 9.89 -6.82 10.86
N ASN A 49 10.31 -7.70 11.75
CA ASN A 49 10.68 -9.07 11.40
C ASN A 49 9.70 -10.06 12.02
N ILE A 50 9.26 -11.04 11.23
CA ILE A 50 8.54 -12.21 11.74
C ILE A 50 9.20 -13.47 11.17
N GLY A 51 9.67 -14.32 12.07
CA GLY A 51 10.42 -15.53 11.68
C GLY A 51 11.68 -15.19 10.90
N LYS A 52 11.77 -15.65 9.67
CA LYS A 52 12.91 -15.42 8.76
C LYS A 52 12.62 -14.39 7.66
N CYS A 53 11.54 -13.65 7.77
CA CYS A 53 11.13 -12.67 6.77
C CYS A 53 11.20 -11.25 7.34
N HIS A 54 11.54 -10.30 6.49
CA HIS A 54 11.51 -8.89 6.77
C HIS A 54 10.28 -8.27 6.10
N TYR A 55 9.52 -7.48 6.86
CA TYR A 55 8.29 -6.82 6.42
C TYR A 55 8.47 -5.32 6.47
N ILE A 56 8.08 -4.66 5.40
CA ILE A 56 8.16 -3.21 5.23
C ILE A 56 6.77 -2.70 4.88
N VAL A 57 6.28 -1.75 5.63
CA VAL A 57 5.05 -1.01 5.35
C VAL A 57 5.43 0.38 4.89
N LEU A 58 4.88 0.81 3.75
CA LEU A 58 5.18 2.11 3.15
C LEU A 58 3.87 2.89 2.95
N ASP A 59 3.96 4.20 3.06
CA ASP A 59 2.93 5.13 2.64
C ASP A 59 3.25 5.66 1.24
N ASN A 60 2.34 5.48 0.31
CA ASN A 60 2.46 6.01 -1.05
C ASN A 60 1.32 6.95 -1.45
N MET A 61 0.66 7.54 -0.45
CA MET A 61 -0.43 8.49 -0.63
C MET A 61 0.07 9.91 -0.36
N ASP A 62 0.49 10.62 -1.41
CA ASP A 62 0.96 12.01 -1.32
C ASP A 62 -0.20 12.98 -1.67
N TYR A 63 -0.71 13.67 -0.67
CA TYR A 63 -1.80 14.63 -0.82
C TYR A 63 -1.30 16.07 -0.89
N GLU A 64 -1.64 16.77 -1.96
CA GLU A 64 -1.34 18.18 -2.12
C GLU A 64 -2.53 19.08 -1.77
N GLY A 65 -2.31 19.96 -0.80
CA GLY A 65 -3.22 21.05 -0.47
C GLY A 65 -4.57 20.63 0.14
N ILE A 66 -5.37 21.60 0.46
CA ILE A 66 -6.74 21.41 0.93
C ILE A 66 -7.64 21.20 -0.26
N ALA A 67 -8.43 20.13 -0.24
CA ALA A 67 -9.39 19.92 -1.28
C ALA A 67 -10.58 20.88 -1.14
N ALA A 68 -10.95 21.53 -2.22
CA ALA A 68 -12.17 22.31 -2.31
C ALA A 68 -13.33 21.37 -2.67
N GLY A 69 -14.27 21.19 -1.73
CA GLY A 69 -15.48 20.39 -1.95
C GLY A 69 -15.37 18.92 -1.51
N HIS A 70 -16.44 18.17 -1.73
CA HIS A 70 -16.57 16.77 -1.30
C HIS A 70 -15.82 15.74 -2.16
N ASP A 71 -15.22 16.15 -3.26
CA ASP A 71 -14.52 15.25 -4.18
C ASP A 71 -13.00 15.47 -4.09
N ASN A 72 -12.43 14.92 -3.05
CA ASN A 72 -11.01 15.00 -2.76
C ASN A 72 -10.16 13.94 -3.48
N ARG A 73 -10.80 13.02 -4.18
CA ARG A 73 -10.16 11.83 -4.73
C ARG A 73 -9.14 12.13 -5.84
N SER A 74 -9.23 13.31 -6.43
CA SER A 74 -8.36 13.72 -7.55
C SER A 74 -7.11 14.49 -7.15
N LYS A 75 -6.81 14.63 -5.85
CA LYS A 75 -5.71 15.48 -5.37
C LYS A 75 -4.60 14.75 -4.63
N TYR A 76 -4.50 13.46 -4.75
CA TYR A 76 -3.33 12.73 -4.30
C TYR A 76 -2.56 12.14 -5.48
N ALA A 77 -1.28 12.05 -5.30
CA ALA A 77 -0.39 11.35 -6.21
C ALA A 77 0.15 10.11 -5.52
N ARG A 78 0.41 9.07 -6.29
CA ARG A 78 1.20 7.96 -5.80
C ARG A 78 2.66 8.38 -5.77
N ASN A 79 3.20 8.52 -4.58
CA ASN A 79 4.58 8.95 -4.40
C ASN A 79 5.16 8.38 -3.10
N TYR A 80 6.46 8.19 -3.06
CA TYR A 80 7.23 7.94 -1.85
C TYR A 80 8.11 9.15 -1.59
N THR A 81 7.97 9.76 -0.43
CA THR A 81 8.77 10.95 -0.08
C THR A 81 10.26 10.62 -0.03
N ALA A 82 11.10 11.60 -0.31
CA ALA A 82 12.56 11.43 -0.27
C ALA A 82 13.05 10.94 1.12
N SER A 83 12.40 11.42 2.18
CA SER A 83 12.69 10.98 3.56
C SER A 83 12.36 9.49 3.77
N GLN A 84 11.22 9.04 3.26
CA GLN A 84 10.81 7.64 3.35
C GLN A 84 11.75 6.73 2.54
N LEU A 85 12.14 7.15 1.33
CA LEU A 85 13.10 6.41 0.52
C LEU A 85 14.49 6.34 1.15
N ALA A 86 14.93 7.43 1.78
CA ALA A 86 16.19 7.43 2.53
C ALA A 86 16.13 6.48 3.73
N TRP A 87 15.01 6.48 4.47
CA TRP A 87 14.77 5.54 5.55
C TRP A 87 14.76 4.09 5.04
N LEU A 88 14.04 3.81 3.95
CA LEU A 88 13.95 2.47 3.34
C LEU A 88 15.33 1.91 2.96
N LYS A 89 16.16 2.74 2.31
CA LYS A 89 17.53 2.37 1.97
C LYS A 89 18.33 2.03 3.23
N LYS A 90 18.16 2.82 4.29
CA LYS A 90 18.85 2.62 5.56
C LYS A 90 18.38 1.37 6.30
N ASP A 91 17.09 1.08 6.30
CA ASP A 91 16.51 -0.11 6.88
C ASP A 91 17.08 -1.38 6.20
N LEU A 92 17.09 -1.40 4.88
CA LEU A 92 17.61 -2.53 4.10
C LEU A 92 19.13 -2.78 4.28
N GLU A 93 19.93 -1.80 4.70
CA GLU A 93 21.35 -2.02 5.04
C GLU A 93 21.53 -3.03 6.18
N HIS A 94 20.51 -3.20 7.02
CA HIS A 94 20.51 -4.12 8.17
C HIS A 94 19.86 -5.47 7.87
N VAL A 95 19.41 -5.70 6.64
CA VAL A 95 18.72 -6.93 6.20
C VAL A 95 19.68 -7.76 5.34
N ASP A 96 19.88 -9.03 5.70
CA ASP A 96 20.65 -9.93 4.87
C ASP A 96 19.98 -10.16 3.51
N LYS A 97 20.76 -10.17 2.43
CA LYS A 97 20.23 -10.35 1.06
C LYS A 97 19.50 -11.69 0.84
N SER A 98 19.78 -12.69 1.66
CA SER A 98 19.08 -13.97 1.63
C SER A 98 17.71 -13.94 2.34
N THR A 99 17.39 -12.86 3.04
CA THR A 99 16.13 -12.70 3.75
C THR A 99 15.01 -12.36 2.75
N PRO A 100 13.92 -13.14 2.70
CA PRO A 100 12.73 -12.74 1.92
C PRO A 100 12.14 -11.44 2.46
N VAL A 101 11.85 -10.50 1.56
CA VAL A 101 11.30 -9.19 1.90
C VAL A 101 9.86 -9.08 1.41
N PHE A 102 8.97 -8.73 2.31
CA PHE A 102 7.58 -8.39 1.99
C PHE A 102 7.39 -6.89 2.15
N VAL A 103 6.98 -6.24 1.09
CA VAL A 103 6.68 -4.80 1.09
C VAL A 103 5.19 -4.63 0.90
N THR A 104 4.57 -3.74 1.65
CA THR A 104 3.17 -3.39 1.44
C THR A 104 3.00 -1.87 1.36
N SER A 105 2.20 -1.42 0.43
CA SER A 105 1.64 -0.08 0.38
C SER A 105 0.23 -0.11 -0.23
N HIS A 106 -0.50 0.98 -0.14
CA HIS A 106 -1.91 0.96 -0.54
C HIS A 106 -2.08 0.90 -2.05
N GLU A 107 -1.48 1.82 -2.80
CA GLU A 107 -1.57 1.81 -4.26
C GLU A 107 -0.56 0.85 -4.90
N PRO A 108 -0.96 0.23 -6.02
CA PRO A 108 -0.06 -0.62 -6.78
C PRO A 108 1.03 0.19 -7.48
N LEU A 109 2.14 -0.47 -7.80
CA LEU A 109 3.26 0.16 -8.50
C LEU A 109 2.95 0.41 -9.99
N SER A 110 2.00 -0.32 -10.56
CA SER A 110 1.52 -0.11 -11.93
C SER A 110 0.06 -0.50 -12.06
N SER A 111 -0.60 0.01 -13.10
CA SER A 111 -1.98 -0.35 -13.41
C SER A 111 -2.13 -1.81 -13.87
N PRO A 112 -3.36 -2.39 -13.83
CA PRO A 112 -3.60 -3.78 -14.24
C PRO A 112 -3.16 -4.10 -15.66
N ASP A 113 -3.29 -3.16 -16.60
CA ASP A 113 -2.89 -3.33 -18.00
C ASP A 113 -1.40 -3.06 -18.26
N GLY A 114 -0.65 -2.63 -17.24
CA GLY A 114 0.76 -2.29 -17.36
C GLY A 114 1.07 -0.94 -17.98
N THR A 115 0.05 -0.24 -18.45
CA THR A 115 0.18 1.19 -18.67
C THR A 115 0.21 1.88 -17.32
N GLY A 116 1.03 2.87 -17.14
CA GLY A 116 1.04 3.57 -15.85
C GLY A 116 -0.37 4.01 -15.51
N TRP A 117 -0.80 3.81 -14.27
CA TRP A 117 -2.00 4.42 -13.76
C TRP A 117 -1.74 5.89 -13.60
N ASP A 118 -2.36 6.70 -14.46
CA ASP A 118 -1.91 8.06 -14.58
C ASP A 118 -0.40 8.21 -14.35
N GLY A 119 0.20 7.20 -14.71
CA GLY A 119 1.40 6.60 -14.98
C GLY A 119 2.39 6.32 -14.09
N GLU A 120 2.75 6.92 -13.53
CA GLU A 120 4.04 7.09 -12.96
C GLU A 120 3.80 7.09 -11.46
N LEU A 121 4.65 6.44 -10.73
CA LEU A 121 5.04 7.00 -9.45
C LEU A 121 5.34 8.43 -9.83
N ASN A 122 4.46 9.39 -9.55
CA ASN A 122 4.48 10.72 -10.18
C ASN A 122 5.72 11.48 -9.79
N GLY A 123 6.84 10.86 -10.14
CA GLY A 123 8.17 11.35 -10.35
C GLY A 123 8.69 12.53 -9.55
N LYS A 124 8.15 12.77 -8.37
CA LYS A 124 8.75 13.82 -7.52
C LYS A 124 10.03 13.31 -6.87
N ASP A 125 10.07 12.06 -6.41
CA ASP A 125 11.18 11.57 -5.61
C ASP A 125 11.79 10.25 -6.11
N ALA A 126 11.03 9.40 -6.84
CA ALA A 126 11.59 8.26 -7.56
C ALA A 126 10.65 7.78 -8.66
N ASP A 127 11.19 7.39 -9.80
CA ASP A 127 10.46 6.62 -10.78
C ASP A 127 10.36 5.13 -10.35
N LEU A 128 9.55 4.36 -11.06
CA LEU A 128 9.34 2.94 -10.78
C LEU A 128 10.65 2.13 -10.79
N ASN A 129 11.55 2.41 -11.73
CA ASN A 129 12.81 1.69 -11.86
C ASN A 129 13.76 2.04 -10.72
N GLU A 130 13.83 3.31 -10.34
CA GLU A 130 14.60 3.75 -9.18
C GLU A 130 14.07 3.09 -7.90
N PHE A 131 12.76 3.05 -7.69
CA PHE A 131 12.15 2.38 -6.55
C PHE A 131 12.51 0.90 -6.51
N ILE A 132 12.34 0.17 -7.62
CA ILE A 132 12.67 -1.25 -7.69
C ILE A 132 14.17 -1.48 -7.46
N SER A 133 15.04 -0.57 -7.94
CA SER A 133 16.49 -0.70 -7.77
C SER A 133 16.96 -0.66 -6.31
N ILE A 134 16.19 -0.02 -5.42
CA ILE A 134 16.47 -0.02 -3.97
C ILE A 134 16.52 -1.47 -3.42
N PHE A 135 15.75 -2.36 -4.00
CA PHE A 135 15.65 -3.75 -3.59
C PHE A 135 16.58 -4.69 -4.35
N GLU A 136 17.58 -4.18 -5.05
CA GLU A 136 18.50 -5.01 -5.79
C GLU A 136 19.18 -6.06 -4.89
N GLY A 137 19.11 -7.31 -5.32
CA GLY A 137 19.67 -8.46 -4.61
C GLY A 137 18.74 -9.09 -3.56
N TYR A 138 17.57 -8.53 -3.29
CA TYR A 138 16.55 -9.14 -2.42
C TYR A 138 15.49 -9.90 -3.23
N ASP A 139 14.87 -10.94 -2.62
CA ASP A 139 13.65 -11.56 -3.12
C ASP A 139 12.44 -10.84 -2.51
N VAL A 140 11.72 -10.09 -3.33
CA VAL A 140 10.67 -9.17 -2.89
C VAL A 140 9.29 -9.63 -3.34
N ARG A 141 8.37 -9.60 -2.38
CA ARG A 141 6.91 -9.70 -2.62
C ARG A 141 6.27 -8.39 -2.22
N PHE A 142 5.81 -7.65 -3.21
CA PHE A 142 5.09 -6.39 -3.01
C PHE A 142 3.59 -6.66 -2.96
N LEU A 143 2.92 -6.16 -1.94
CA LEU A 143 1.48 -6.33 -1.72
C LEU A 143 0.81 -4.97 -1.81
N SER A 144 -0.20 -4.86 -2.65
CA SER A 144 -0.97 -3.64 -2.86
C SER A 144 -2.47 -3.90 -2.89
N GLY A 145 -3.27 -2.85 -2.98
CA GLY A 145 -4.72 -2.88 -3.05
C GLY A 145 -5.27 -1.77 -3.93
N HIS A 146 -6.15 -0.93 -3.40
CA HIS A 146 -6.71 0.28 -3.99
C HIS A 146 -7.57 0.08 -5.25
N THR A 147 -7.12 -0.69 -6.22
CA THR A 147 -7.84 -0.91 -7.49
C THR A 147 -9.09 -1.78 -7.35
N HIS A 148 -9.22 -2.49 -6.22
CA HIS A 148 -10.27 -3.46 -5.94
C HIS A 148 -10.29 -4.68 -6.89
N ASN A 149 -9.21 -4.89 -7.64
CA ASN A 149 -9.05 -6.03 -8.55
C ASN A 149 -7.89 -6.91 -8.10
N ILE A 150 -7.96 -8.20 -8.39
CA ILE A 150 -6.85 -9.12 -8.14
C ILE A 150 -6.02 -9.25 -9.41
N TYR A 151 -4.74 -8.97 -9.30
CA TYR A 151 -3.79 -9.25 -10.37
C TYR A 151 -2.37 -9.43 -9.83
N HIS A 152 -1.51 -9.98 -10.65
CA HIS A 152 -0.10 -10.20 -10.36
C HIS A 152 0.76 -9.53 -11.41
N ARG A 153 1.88 -8.93 -10.97
CA ARG A 153 2.86 -8.30 -11.83
C ARG A 153 4.26 -8.81 -11.51
N THR A 154 5.02 -9.12 -12.53
CA THR A 154 6.44 -9.44 -12.40
C THR A 154 7.25 -8.33 -13.05
N TYR A 155 7.99 -7.59 -12.25
CA TYR A 155 8.89 -6.53 -12.72
C TYR A 155 10.25 -7.09 -13.13
N ASN A 156 10.77 -8.03 -12.34
CA ASN A 156 11.97 -8.80 -12.66
C ASN A 156 11.91 -10.17 -11.95
N GLN A 157 12.97 -10.95 -12.05
CA GLN A 157 13.02 -12.30 -11.47
C GLN A 157 12.73 -12.30 -9.96
N ASN A 158 13.19 -11.29 -9.25
CA ASN A 158 13.18 -11.22 -7.79
C ASN A 158 12.13 -10.23 -7.24
N PHE A 159 11.49 -9.41 -8.06
CA PHE A 159 10.49 -8.43 -7.62
C PHE A 159 9.14 -8.70 -8.28
N LYS A 160 8.18 -9.11 -7.45
CA LYS A 160 6.82 -9.47 -7.90
C LYS A 160 5.80 -8.76 -7.03
N GLU A 161 4.75 -8.26 -7.67
CA GLU A 161 3.62 -7.62 -7.02
C GLU A 161 2.37 -8.49 -7.08
N HIS A 162 1.62 -8.47 -5.97
CA HIS A 162 0.27 -8.96 -5.87
C HIS A 162 -0.64 -7.82 -5.43
N ASN A 163 -1.58 -7.45 -6.29
CA ASN A 163 -2.66 -6.53 -5.94
C ASN A 163 -3.86 -7.31 -5.46
N SER A 164 -4.38 -6.94 -4.30
CA SER A 164 -5.49 -7.62 -3.63
C SER A 164 -6.82 -6.97 -3.98
N GLY A 165 -7.85 -7.79 -4.19
CA GLY A 165 -9.21 -7.31 -4.33
C GLY A 165 -9.78 -6.75 -3.02
N ALA A 166 -10.88 -6.03 -3.13
CA ALA A 166 -11.59 -5.50 -1.97
C ALA A 166 -12.35 -6.61 -1.24
N VAL A 167 -12.28 -6.62 0.10
CA VAL A 167 -13.02 -7.57 0.95
C VAL A 167 -14.15 -6.89 1.73
N CYS A 168 -14.64 -5.75 1.27
CA CYS A 168 -15.63 -4.98 2.01
C CYS A 168 -16.76 -4.43 1.15
N ALA A 169 -17.94 -4.41 1.78
CA ALA A 169 -19.14 -3.64 1.46
C ALA A 169 -19.42 -3.45 -0.04
N SER A 170 -19.52 -2.19 -0.48
CA SER A 170 -19.92 -1.83 -1.83
C SER A 170 -18.89 -2.19 -2.92
N TRP A 171 -17.67 -2.47 -2.53
CA TRP A 171 -16.60 -2.90 -3.44
C TRP A 171 -16.45 -4.42 -3.52
N TRP A 172 -17.08 -5.14 -2.62
CA TRP A 172 -17.21 -6.58 -2.69
C TRP A 172 -18.39 -6.92 -3.59
N TRP A 173 -18.14 -7.43 -4.77
CA TRP A 173 -19.19 -7.95 -5.61
C TRP A 173 -19.53 -9.39 -5.20
N SER A 174 -20.76 -9.60 -4.76
CA SER A 174 -21.29 -10.91 -4.33
C SER A 174 -22.34 -11.45 -5.29
N GLY A 175 -22.13 -11.32 -6.58
CA GLY A 175 -23.00 -11.92 -7.59
C GLY A 175 -22.93 -13.44 -7.59
N TYR A 176 -23.88 -14.07 -8.26
CA TYR A 176 -23.88 -15.50 -8.45
C TYR A 176 -23.32 -15.84 -9.83
N MET A 177 -22.15 -16.46 -9.90
CA MET A 177 -21.69 -17.11 -11.13
C MET A 177 -22.23 -18.53 -11.25
N THR A 178 -22.49 -19.19 -10.12
CA THR A 178 -23.20 -20.48 -10.02
C THR A 178 -24.35 -20.29 -9.05
N PRO A 179 -25.57 -20.80 -9.35
CA PRO A 179 -26.71 -20.67 -8.46
C PRO A 179 -26.37 -21.09 -7.02
N GLY A 180 -26.61 -20.19 -6.07
CA GLY A 180 -26.34 -20.41 -4.65
C GLY A 180 -24.90 -20.18 -4.18
N VAL A 181 -23.98 -19.85 -5.07
CA VAL A 181 -22.58 -19.57 -4.70
C VAL A 181 -22.28 -18.09 -4.87
N HIS A 182 -22.03 -17.40 -3.77
CA HIS A 182 -21.52 -16.03 -3.78
C HIS A 182 -20.02 -16.03 -3.97
N ILE A 183 -19.55 -15.23 -4.90
CA ILE A 183 -18.13 -15.03 -5.14
C ILE A 183 -17.79 -13.55 -5.10
N ALA A 184 -16.56 -13.24 -4.75
CA ALA A 184 -16.02 -11.90 -4.94
C ALA A 184 -15.86 -11.59 -6.44
N GLN A 185 -15.83 -10.31 -6.78
CA GLN A 185 -15.72 -9.85 -8.17
C GLN A 185 -14.52 -10.47 -8.91
N ASP A 186 -13.47 -10.76 -8.19
CA ASP A 186 -12.17 -11.13 -8.75
C ASP A 186 -11.79 -12.60 -8.51
N GLY A 187 -12.74 -13.43 -7.99
CA GLY A 187 -12.34 -14.77 -7.62
C GLY A 187 -13.33 -15.85 -7.69
#